data_ed8fefa3d0cd8aedaf15fbbcd94f2326
#
_entry.id   ed8fefa3d0cd8aedaf15fbbcd94f2326
#
_cell.length_a   1.000
_cell.length_b   1.000
_cell.length_c   1.000
_cell.angle_alpha   90.00
_cell.angle_beta   90.00
_cell.angle_gamma   90.00
#
_symmetry.space_group_name_H-M   'P 1'
#
loop_
_entity.id
_entity.type
_entity.pdbx_description
1 polymer ?
#
loop_
_entity_poly.entity_id
_entity_poly.type
_entity_poly.pdbx_seq_one_letter_code
_entity_poly.pdbx_strand_id
1 'polypeptide(L)'
;MKRTWFAILFLLLVAGLCIFEQHTVKTTFENMETLLQSMDAAAAEENYPEAERKARQLQNIWTARYPTLCVLMEHRALQEAGVTLGTLQPLARDESDDLRPPIRQCQTELAEIYDNSKVTVGNIF
;
A
#
# COMPACT_ATOMS: atom_id res chain seq x y z
N MET A 1 12.49 34.65 23.91
CA MET A 1 13.30 34.19 22.77
C MET A 1 13.48 32.68 22.71
N LYS A 2 13.77 32.00 23.84
CA LYS A 2 13.90 30.54 23.88
C LYS A 2 12.61 29.83 23.49
N ARG A 3 11.44 30.32 23.89
CA ARG A 3 10.14 29.72 23.56
C ARG A 3 9.85 29.75 22.06
N THR A 4 10.17 30.86 21.41
CA THR A 4 9.99 31.00 19.96
C THR A 4 10.89 30.05 19.20
N TRP A 5 12.13 29.89 19.65
CA TRP A 5 13.10 28.96 19.07
C TRP A 5 12.60 27.51 19.18
N PHE A 6 12.11 27.10 20.36
CA PHE A 6 11.56 25.76 20.55
C PHE A 6 10.33 25.53 19.69
N ALA A 7 9.46 26.53 19.52
CA ALA A 7 8.28 26.41 18.67
C ALA A 7 8.67 26.21 17.20
N ILE A 8 9.66 26.95 16.71
CA ILE A 8 10.17 26.81 15.33
C ILE A 8 10.79 25.43 15.14
N LEU A 9 11.61 24.97 16.08
CA LEU A 9 12.23 23.65 16.04
C LEU A 9 11.19 22.54 16.01
N PHE A 10 10.15 22.66 16.84
CA PHE A 10 9.04 21.70 16.90
C PHE A 10 8.27 21.66 15.59
N LEU A 11 7.98 22.83 15.00
CA LEU A 11 7.30 22.93 13.69
C LEU A 11 8.12 22.27 12.59
N LEU A 12 9.44 22.50 12.57
CA LEU A 12 10.33 21.87 11.60
C LEU A 12 10.36 20.35 11.77
N LEU A 13 10.35 19.86 13.00
CA LEU A 13 10.33 18.43 13.29
C LEU A 13 9.03 17.79 12.77
N VAL A 14 7.88 18.43 13.05
CA VAL A 14 6.57 17.93 12.59
C VAL A 14 6.50 17.94 11.07
N ALA A 15 6.95 19.02 10.42
CA ALA A 15 6.97 19.11 8.97
C ALA A 15 7.87 18.03 8.35
N GLY A 16 9.04 17.78 8.94
CA GLY A 16 9.95 16.72 8.51
C GLY A 16 9.33 15.34 8.64
N LEU A 17 8.62 15.06 9.73
CA LEU A 17 7.92 13.80 9.94
C LEU A 17 6.81 13.61 8.91
N CYS A 18 6.03 14.64 8.61
CA CYS A 18 4.98 14.58 7.60
C CYS A 18 5.54 14.26 6.21
N ILE A 19 6.62 14.91 5.82
CA ILE A 19 7.29 14.67 4.54
C ILE A 19 7.82 13.23 4.49
N PHE A 20 8.44 12.77 5.57
CA PHE A 20 8.97 11.42 5.68
C PHE A 20 7.86 10.38 5.55
N GLU A 21 6.73 10.59 6.23
CA GLU A 21 5.58 9.68 6.15
C GLU A 21 4.99 9.63 4.75
N GLN A 22 4.83 10.78 4.08
CA GLN A 22 4.35 10.82 2.71
C GLN A 22 5.28 10.07 1.76
N HIS A 23 6.59 10.25 1.91
CA HIS A 23 7.57 9.53 1.11
C HIS A 23 7.51 8.03 1.38
N THR A 24 7.36 7.62 2.63
CA THR A 24 7.23 6.21 3.02
C THR A 24 5.97 5.58 2.41
N VAL A 25 4.84 6.29 2.47
CA VAL A 25 3.58 5.85 1.88
C VAL A 25 3.73 5.67 0.37
N LYS A 26 4.30 6.67 -0.32
CA LYS A 26 4.53 6.60 -1.76
C LYS A 26 5.39 5.39 -2.12
N THR A 27 6.50 5.19 -1.44
CA THR A 27 7.40 4.05 -1.66
C THR A 27 6.70 2.73 -1.41
N THR A 28 5.88 2.65 -0.35
CA THR A 28 5.11 1.46 -0.02
C THR A 28 4.15 1.09 -1.15
N PHE A 29 3.37 2.06 -1.65
CA PHE A 29 2.43 1.81 -2.74
C PHE A 29 3.13 1.46 -4.04
N GLU A 30 4.26 2.09 -4.36
CA GLU A 30 5.07 1.74 -5.52
C GLU A 30 5.60 0.31 -5.44
N ASN A 31 6.09 -0.11 -4.28
CA ASN A 31 6.58 -1.46 -4.06
C ASN A 31 5.45 -2.49 -4.18
N MET A 32 4.28 -2.21 -3.63
CA MET A 32 3.12 -3.08 -3.75
C MET A 32 2.68 -3.21 -5.20
N GLU A 33 2.64 -2.11 -5.95
CA GLU A 33 2.31 -2.12 -7.38
C GLU A 33 3.30 -2.97 -8.18
N THR A 34 4.59 -2.84 -7.91
CA THR A 34 5.63 -3.64 -8.54
C THR A 34 5.44 -5.13 -8.26
N LEU A 35 5.11 -5.49 -7.02
CA LEU A 35 4.83 -6.88 -6.64
C LEU A 35 3.58 -7.42 -7.35
N LEU A 36 2.53 -6.60 -7.47
CA LEU A 36 1.31 -7.00 -8.18
C LEU A 36 1.57 -7.19 -9.67
N GLN A 37 2.35 -6.33 -10.30
CA GLN A 37 2.76 -6.50 -11.69
C GLN A 37 3.57 -7.78 -11.90
N SER A 38 4.50 -8.06 -11.00
CA SER A 38 5.31 -9.28 -11.04
C SER A 38 4.44 -10.52 -10.84
N MET A 39 3.45 -10.43 -9.94
CA MET A 39 2.51 -11.52 -9.69
C MET A 39 1.64 -11.78 -10.92
N ASP A 40 1.13 -10.73 -11.56
CA ASP A 40 0.33 -10.86 -12.78
C ASP A 40 1.13 -11.52 -13.91
N ALA A 41 2.40 -11.12 -14.09
CA ALA A 41 3.29 -11.73 -15.06
C ALA A 41 3.53 -13.20 -14.75
N ALA A 42 3.77 -13.55 -13.49
CA ALA A 42 3.94 -14.95 -13.08
C ALA A 42 2.67 -15.78 -13.32
N ALA A 43 1.51 -15.21 -13.04
CA ALA A 43 0.22 -15.87 -13.28
C ALA A 43 -0.03 -16.09 -14.77
N ALA A 44 0.37 -15.14 -15.62
CA ALA A 44 0.24 -15.25 -17.07
C ALA A 44 1.11 -16.38 -17.63
N GLU A 45 2.26 -16.64 -17.01
CA GLU A 45 3.17 -17.74 -17.38
C GLU A 45 2.83 -19.05 -16.64
N GLU A 46 1.76 -19.06 -15.86
CA GLU A 46 1.36 -20.20 -15.03
C GLU A 46 2.44 -20.60 -14.00
N ASN A 47 3.28 -19.64 -13.61
CA ASN A 47 4.30 -19.84 -12.59
C ASN A 47 3.70 -19.54 -11.20
N TYR A 48 2.84 -20.42 -10.73
CA TYR A 48 2.10 -20.23 -9.47
C TYR A 48 2.99 -20.18 -8.21
N PRO A 49 4.08 -20.97 -8.10
CA PRO A 49 4.98 -20.82 -6.95
C PRO A 49 5.57 -19.42 -6.82
N GLU A 50 5.94 -18.80 -7.93
CA GLU A 50 6.44 -17.42 -7.92
C GLU A 50 5.33 -16.42 -7.57
N ALA A 51 4.12 -16.62 -8.11
CA ALA A 51 2.96 -15.80 -7.79
C ALA A 51 2.64 -15.87 -6.29
N GLU A 52 2.67 -17.06 -5.69
CA GLU A 52 2.45 -17.23 -4.25
C GLU A 52 3.52 -16.52 -3.43
N ARG A 53 4.79 -16.62 -3.84
CA ARG A 53 5.89 -15.95 -3.16
C ARG A 53 5.69 -14.44 -3.16
N LYS A 54 5.29 -13.87 -4.30
CA LYS A 54 5.01 -12.43 -4.43
C LYS A 54 3.80 -12.02 -3.59
N ALA A 55 2.75 -12.85 -3.58
CA ALA A 55 1.56 -12.60 -2.75
C ALA A 55 1.92 -12.57 -1.26
N ARG A 56 2.80 -13.46 -0.82
CA ARG A 56 3.27 -13.50 0.56
C ARG A 56 4.06 -12.25 0.92
N GLN A 57 4.96 -11.80 0.03
CA GLN A 57 5.71 -10.56 0.22
C GLN A 57 4.77 -9.36 0.31
N LEU A 58 3.77 -9.31 -0.57
CA LEU A 58 2.76 -8.26 -0.57
C LEU A 58 1.98 -8.22 0.74
N GLN A 59 1.55 -9.39 1.22
CA GLN A 59 0.82 -9.50 2.50
C GLN A 59 1.69 -9.04 3.68
N ASN A 60 2.97 -9.37 3.67
CA ASN A 60 3.91 -8.95 4.71
C ASN A 60 4.07 -7.42 4.74
N ILE A 61 4.20 -6.79 3.57
CA ILE A 61 4.27 -5.32 3.47
C ILE A 61 2.97 -4.70 3.98
N TRP A 62 1.83 -5.21 3.55
CA TRP A 62 0.51 -4.72 3.96
C TRP A 62 0.35 -4.79 5.47
N THR A 63 0.64 -5.94 6.08
CA THR A 63 0.52 -6.16 7.52
C THR A 63 1.44 -5.21 8.29
N ALA A 64 2.68 -5.04 7.83
CA ALA A 64 3.66 -4.19 8.50
C ALA A 64 3.26 -2.70 8.42
N ARG A 65 2.65 -2.27 7.33
CA ARG A 65 2.30 -0.86 7.10
C ARG A 65 0.86 -0.50 7.47
N TYR A 66 0.01 -1.49 7.69
CA TYR A 66 -1.41 -1.27 7.94
C TYR A 66 -1.71 -0.28 9.07
N PRO A 67 -1.05 -0.36 10.25
CA PRO A 67 -1.32 0.61 11.31
C PRO A 67 -1.02 2.06 10.88
N THR A 68 0.05 2.28 10.15
CA THR A 68 0.41 3.61 9.64
C THR A 68 -0.63 4.09 8.62
N LEU A 69 -1.04 3.21 7.72
CA LEU A 69 -2.03 3.54 6.69
C LEU A 69 -3.39 3.88 7.31
N CYS A 70 -3.79 3.20 8.38
CA CYS A 70 -5.04 3.47 9.09
C CYS A 70 -5.10 4.88 9.68
N VAL A 71 -3.96 5.44 10.06
CA VAL A 71 -3.88 6.82 10.57
C VAL A 71 -4.04 7.84 9.45
N LEU A 72 -3.50 7.53 8.26
CA LEU A 72 -3.37 8.49 7.15
C LEU A 72 -4.49 8.40 6.13
N MET A 73 -5.23 7.29 6.08
CA MET A 73 -6.17 7.00 5.00
C MET A 73 -7.52 6.52 5.52
N GLU A 74 -8.51 6.49 4.64
CA GLU A 74 -9.84 6.00 4.96
C GLU A 74 -9.80 4.51 5.32
N HIS A 75 -10.27 4.19 6.51
CA HIS A 75 -10.22 2.84 7.08
C HIS A 75 -11.01 1.82 6.26
N ARG A 76 -12.20 2.23 5.76
CA ARG A 76 -13.07 1.34 4.99
C ARG A 76 -12.41 0.88 3.69
N ALA A 77 -11.81 1.81 2.95
CA ALA A 77 -11.11 1.49 1.70
C ALA A 77 -9.92 0.56 1.96
N LEU A 78 -9.20 0.77 3.07
CA LEU A 78 -8.10 -0.09 3.47
C LEU A 78 -8.57 -1.51 3.80
N GLN A 79 -9.71 -1.64 4.48
CA GLN A 79 -10.27 -2.96 4.80
C GLN A 79 -10.66 -3.71 3.53
N GLU A 80 -11.31 -3.04 2.59
CA GLU A 80 -11.71 -3.65 1.31
C GLU A 80 -10.50 -4.13 0.51
N ALA A 81 -9.47 -3.29 0.40
CA ALA A 81 -8.21 -3.66 -0.27
C ALA A 81 -7.53 -4.82 0.43
N GLY A 82 -7.54 -4.83 1.78
CA GLY A 82 -6.97 -5.93 2.57
C GLY A 82 -7.66 -7.26 2.33
N VAL A 83 -8.99 -7.25 2.19
CA VAL A 83 -9.75 -8.47 1.87
C VAL A 83 -9.36 -9.00 0.49
N THR A 84 -9.32 -8.14 -0.53
CA THR A 84 -8.92 -8.52 -1.88
C THR A 84 -7.51 -9.07 -1.90
N LEU A 85 -6.58 -8.39 -1.24
CA LEU A 85 -5.18 -8.77 -1.15
C LEU A 85 -5.02 -10.14 -0.45
N GLY A 86 -5.82 -10.39 0.59
CA GLY A 86 -5.80 -11.64 1.33
C GLY A 86 -6.28 -12.85 0.52
N THR A 87 -6.99 -12.65 -0.59
CA THR A 87 -7.41 -13.76 -1.47
C THR A 87 -6.31 -14.22 -2.42
N LEU A 88 -5.27 -13.39 -2.64
CA LEU A 88 -4.26 -13.67 -3.67
C LEU A 88 -3.39 -14.87 -3.34
N GLN A 89 -2.95 -15.00 -2.09
CA GLN A 89 -2.06 -16.11 -1.69
C GLN A 89 -2.77 -17.48 -1.78
N PRO A 90 -4.00 -17.65 -1.24
CA PRO A 90 -4.71 -18.91 -1.40
C PRO A 90 -4.97 -19.29 -2.86
N LEU A 91 -5.35 -18.32 -3.69
CA LEU A 91 -5.59 -18.56 -5.12
C LEU A 91 -4.31 -19.01 -5.84
N ALA A 92 -3.19 -18.38 -5.54
CA ALA A 92 -1.90 -18.75 -6.12
C ALA A 92 -1.46 -20.13 -5.65
N ARG A 93 -1.64 -20.44 -4.36
CA ARG A 93 -1.30 -21.73 -3.78
C ARG A 93 -2.13 -22.85 -4.41
N ASP A 94 -3.41 -22.61 -4.69
CA ASP A 94 -4.32 -23.57 -5.29
C ASP A 94 -4.19 -23.63 -6.83
N GLU A 95 -3.24 -22.90 -7.40
CA GLU A 95 -2.98 -22.83 -8.84
C GLU A 95 -4.22 -22.47 -9.65
N SER A 96 -5.00 -21.50 -9.13
CA SER A 96 -6.27 -21.09 -9.71
C SER A 96 -6.10 -20.27 -10.96
N ASP A 97 -6.82 -20.61 -12.03
CA ASP A 97 -6.87 -19.80 -13.25
C ASP A 97 -7.53 -18.44 -13.01
N ASP A 98 -8.26 -18.30 -11.88
CA ASP A 98 -8.97 -17.07 -11.51
C ASP A 98 -8.10 -16.10 -10.71
N LEU A 99 -6.78 -16.25 -10.73
CA LEU A 99 -5.86 -15.39 -9.98
C LEU A 99 -5.75 -13.97 -10.56
N ARG A 100 -5.77 -13.83 -11.88
CA ARG A 100 -5.50 -12.54 -12.54
C ARG A 100 -6.55 -11.46 -12.26
N PRO A 101 -7.88 -11.73 -12.30
CA PRO A 101 -8.86 -10.71 -11.97
C PRO A 101 -8.71 -10.10 -10.56
N PRO A 102 -8.51 -10.89 -9.49
CA PRO A 102 -8.23 -10.33 -8.17
C PRO A 102 -6.96 -9.48 -8.11
N ILE A 103 -5.91 -9.84 -8.85
CA ILE A 103 -4.69 -9.02 -8.94
C ILE A 103 -5.03 -7.64 -9.50
N ARG A 104 -5.77 -7.59 -10.59
CA ARG A 104 -6.19 -6.32 -11.22
C ARG A 104 -7.08 -5.51 -10.30
N GLN A 105 -8.01 -6.16 -9.60
CA GLN A 105 -8.87 -5.51 -8.63
C GLN A 105 -8.04 -4.88 -7.52
N CYS A 106 -7.05 -5.60 -6.99
CA CYS A 106 -6.16 -5.10 -5.95
C CYS A 106 -5.36 -3.88 -6.45
N GLN A 107 -4.86 -3.93 -7.68
CA GLN A 107 -4.15 -2.81 -8.29
C GLN A 107 -5.04 -1.56 -8.37
N THR A 108 -6.28 -1.73 -8.80
CA THR A 108 -7.25 -0.63 -8.90
C THR A 108 -7.57 -0.05 -7.52
N GLU A 109 -7.85 -0.89 -6.55
CA GLU A 109 -8.19 -0.46 -5.19
C GLU A 109 -7.04 0.30 -4.53
N LEU A 110 -5.80 -0.20 -4.66
CA LEU A 110 -4.62 0.47 -4.10
C LEU A 110 -4.35 1.80 -4.80
N ALA A 111 -4.52 1.86 -6.12
CA ALA A 111 -4.36 3.10 -6.87
C ALA A 111 -5.39 4.16 -6.43
N GLU A 112 -6.63 3.78 -6.24
CA GLU A 112 -7.69 4.67 -5.77
C GLU A 112 -7.41 5.19 -4.36
N ILE A 113 -6.96 4.32 -3.46
CA ILE A 113 -6.62 4.71 -2.08
C ILE A 113 -5.49 5.74 -2.11
N TYR A 114 -4.47 5.51 -2.90
CA TYR A 114 -3.32 6.41 -3.00
C TYR A 114 -3.71 7.75 -3.60
N ASP A 115 -4.50 7.75 -4.68
CA ASP A 115 -4.97 8.98 -5.32
C ASP A 115 -5.87 9.80 -4.38
N ASN A 116 -6.75 9.14 -3.64
CA ASN A 116 -7.61 9.81 -2.66
C ASN A 116 -6.81 10.42 -1.51
N SER A 117 -5.73 9.77 -1.08
CA SER A 117 -4.87 10.31 -0.04
C SER A 117 -4.17 11.59 -0.49
N LYS A 118 -3.74 11.66 -1.75
CA LYS A 118 -3.14 12.87 -2.33
C LYS A 118 -4.11 14.03 -2.35
N VAL A 119 -5.35 13.79 -2.75
CA VAL A 119 -6.39 14.82 -2.79
C VAL A 119 -6.66 15.35 -1.38
N THR A 120 -6.77 14.48 -0.40
CA THR A 120 -7.00 14.87 1.00
C THR A 120 -5.87 15.75 1.52
N VAL A 121 -4.63 15.39 1.28
CA VAL A 121 -3.46 16.17 1.68
C VAL A 121 -3.44 17.51 0.93
N GLY A 122 -3.75 17.51 -0.36
CA GLY A 122 -3.82 18.73 -1.15
C GLY A 122 -4.90 19.70 -0.67
N ASN A 123 -6.02 19.20 -0.15
CA ASN A 123 -7.11 20.03 0.37
C ASN A 123 -6.79 20.64 1.74
N ILE A 124 -5.90 20.02 2.51
CA ILE A 124 -5.48 20.53 3.83
C ILE A 124 -4.41 21.62 3.67
N PHE A 125 -3.56 21.52 2.69
CA PHE A 125 -2.49 22.43 2.38
C PHE A 125 -2.74 23.19 1.08
#